data_b39a94249f1baf0351b103db56899c6c
#
_entry.id   b39a94249f1baf0351b103db56899c6c
#
_cell.length_a   1.000
_cell.length_b   1.000
_cell.length_c   1.000
_cell.angle_alpha   90.00
_cell.angle_beta   90.00
_cell.angle_gamma   90.00
#
_symmetry.space_group_name_H-M   'P 1'
#
loop_
_entity.id
_entity.type
_entity.pdbx_description
1 polymer ?
#
loop_
_entity_poly.entity_id
_entity_poly.type
_entity_poly.pdbx_seq_one_letter_code
_entity_poly.pdbx_strand_id
1 'polypeptide(L)'
;YLDNEALSPEIVASIEQRKNRPGWWAVYGEGRLGEVEGKIYKDWEIIEKIPHEARLVRRGLDFGYSNDPTVIVDIYEYNGGFIVDELAHQTGLSNRQIADIIKSREDRVLVMADSAEPKSIDEISGYGVNIMGVAKGAGSVQQGIQFVQDKRMSVTARSVNTIRCYRNYLWKTDKNGKVLNEPEHTFSDPMDAIRYGLNGYRTRPNTPSGISDQRRKQIQRSRYSATVS
;
A
#
# COMPACT_ATOMS: atom_id res chain seq x y z
N TYR A 1 -16.69 15.14 16.97
CA TYR A 1 -15.23 15.08 17.18
C TYR A 1 -14.75 16.03 18.28
N LEU A 2 -15.45 17.13 18.51
CA LEU A 2 -15.10 18.10 19.57
C LEU A 2 -15.26 17.51 20.97
N ASP A 3 -16.10 16.48 21.12
CA ASP A 3 -16.34 15.79 22.39
C ASP A 3 -15.32 14.65 22.65
N ASN A 4 -14.32 14.49 21.76
CA ASN A 4 -13.31 13.45 21.90
C ASN A 4 -11.97 14.08 22.36
N GLU A 5 -11.75 14.10 23.65
CA GLU A 5 -10.53 14.64 24.29
C GLU A 5 -9.24 13.87 23.93
N ALA A 6 -9.37 12.68 23.31
CA ALA A 6 -8.23 11.88 22.87
C ALA A 6 -7.65 12.29 21.50
N LEU A 7 -8.28 13.25 20.80
CA LEU A 7 -7.78 13.74 19.52
C LEU A 7 -6.63 14.72 19.72
N SER A 8 -5.50 14.48 19.03
CA SER A 8 -4.39 15.43 19.05
C SER A 8 -4.78 16.75 18.36
N PRO A 9 -4.15 17.89 18.74
CA PRO A 9 -4.40 19.19 18.11
C PRO A 9 -4.23 19.16 16.58
N GLU A 10 -3.27 18.36 16.06
CA GLU A 10 -3.01 18.22 14.63
C GLU A 10 -4.18 17.52 13.91
N ILE A 11 -4.77 16.51 14.55
CA ILE A 11 -5.96 15.82 14.01
C ILE A 11 -7.14 16.78 13.99
N VAL A 12 -7.34 17.54 15.07
CA VAL A 12 -8.40 18.56 15.12
C VAL A 12 -8.21 19.60 14.04
N ALA A 13 -6.99 20.14 13.87
CA ALA A 13 -6.67 21.11 12.82
C ALA A 13 -6.92 20.54 11.41
N SER A 14 -6.57 19.27 11.18
CA SER A 14 -6.83 18.58 9.92
C SER A 14 -8.33 18.41 9.64
N ILE A 15 -9.14 18.15 10.67
CA ILE A 15 -10.59 18.09 10.57
C ILE A 15 -11.16 19.46 10.25
N GLU A 16 -10.72 20.51 10.97
CA GLU A 16 -11.19 21.89 10.80
C GLU A 16 -10.90 22.44 9.38
N GLN A 17 -9.73 22.15 8.83
CA GLN A 17 -9.37 22.55 7.45
C GLN A 17 -10.31 22.00 6.39
N ARG A 18 -11.04 20.93 6.71
CA ARG A 18 -11.95 20.24 5.77
C ARG A 18 -13.43 20.59 5.94
N LYS A 19 -13.76 21.57 6.79
CA LYS A 19 -15.14 22.07 6.97
C LYS A 19 -15.79 22.50 5.65
N ASN A 20 -15.00 23.01 4.71
CA ASN A 20 -15.47 23.46 3.40
C ASN A 20 -15.75 22.32 2.40
N ARG A 21 -15.68 21.06 2.84
CA ARG A 21 -16.03 19.88 2.06
C ARG A 21 -17.31 19.24 2.59
N PRO A 22 -18.47 19.56 2.04
CA PRO A 22 -19.76 19.16 2.62
C PRO A 22 -19.89 17.64 2.83
N GLY A 23 -19.52 16.83 1.86
CA GLY A 23 -19.57 15.38 1.97
C GLY A 23 -18.63 14.82 3.04
N TRP A 24 -17.39 15.30 3.08
CA TRP A 24 -16.43 14.90 4.11
C TRP A 24 -16.84 15.37 5.49
N TRP A 25 -17.31 16.64 5.58
CA TRP A 25 -17.74 17.21 6.84
C TRP A 25 -18.97 16.49 7.42
N ALA A 26 -19.93 16.11 6.57
CA ALA A 26 -21.10 15.35 7.00
C ALA A 26 -20.73 14.02 7.68
N VAL A 27 -19.71 13.34 7.17
CA VAL A 27 -19.27 12.04 7.72
C VAL A 27 -18.36 12.22 8.94
N TYR A 28 -17.28 12.97 8.81
CA TYR A 28 -16.23 13.05 9.83
C TYR A 28 -16.42 14.18 10.84
N GLY A 29 -17.06 15.27 10.45
CA GLY A 29 -17.39 16.39 11.33
C GLY A 29 -18.69 16.17 12.09
N GLU A 30 -19.73 15.70 11.42
CA GLU A 30 -21.09 15.55 11.96
C GLU A 30 -21.48 14.10 12.29
N GLY A 31 -20.63 13.11 11.93
CA GLY A 31 -20.89 11.69 12.22
C GLY A 31 -22.03 11.09 11.41
N ARG A 32 -22.41 11.69 10.27
CA ARG A 32 -23.46 11.13 9.41
C ARG A 32 -22.98 9.86 8.71
N LEU A 33 -23.89 8.93 8.47
CA LEU A 33 -23.63 7.77 7.63
C LEU A 33 -23.59 8.24 6.15
N GLY A 34 -22.49 7.93 5.44
CA GLY A 34 -22.33 8.25 4.04
C GLY A 34 -20.92 7.98 3.54
N GLU A 35 -20.74 7.92 2.23
CA GLU A 35 -19.41 7.86 1.62
C GLU A 35 -18.85 9.28 1.45
N VAL A 36 -17.54 9.42 1.74
CA VAL A 36 -16.83 10.67 1.50
C VAL A 36 -16.59 10.82 0.01
N GLU A 37 -17.13 11.89 -0.57
CA GLU A 37 -16.90 12.24 -1.98
C GLU A 37 -15.40 12.51 -2.24
N GLY A 38 -14.87 12.03 -3.37
CA GLY A 38 -13.46 12.21 -3.71
C GLY A 38 -12.49 11.20 -3.09
N LYS A 39 -12.99 10.15 -2.45
CA LYS A 39 -12.16 9.06 -1.92
C LYS A 39 -11.43 8.32 -3.06
N ILE A 40 -10.11 8.17 -2.94
CA ILE A 40 -9.27 7.56 -3.97
C ILE A 40 -9.45 6.05 -4.00
N TYR A 41 -9.33 5.38 -2.85
CA TYR A 41 -9.51 3.94 -2.75
C TYR A 41 -10.83 3.61 -2.06
N LYS A 42 -11.55 2.62 -2.60
CA LYS A 42 -12.86 2.19 -2.11
C LYS A 42 -12.84 0.67 -1.93
N ASP A 43 -13.80 0.17 -1.17
CA ASP A 43 -14.15 -1.25 -1.07
C ASP A 43 -13.01 -2.16 -0.60
N TRP A 44 -12.05 -1.64 0.18
CA TRP A 44 -11.04 -2.47 0.83
C TRP A 44 -11.65 -3.26 1.98
N GLU A 45 -11.39 -4.55 1.98
CA GLU A 45 -11.84 -5.44 3.04
C GLU A 45 -10.87 -5.37 4.24
N ILE A 46 -11.43 -5.25 5.46
CA ILE A 46 -10.64 -5.34 6.69
C ILE A 46 -10.72 -6.78 7.19
N ILE A 47 -9.58 -7.44 7.31
CA ILE A 47 -9.49 -8.84 7.73
C ILE A 47 -8.73 -8.99 9.04
N GLU A 48 -9.18 -9.90 9.90
CA GLU A 48 -8.55 -10.15 11.21
C GLU A 48 -7.20 -10.86 11.08
N LYS A 49 -7.09 -11.80 10.15
CA LYS A 49 -5.89 -12.64 9.99
C LYS A 49 -5.55 -12.83 8.53
N ILE A 50 -4.26 -12.87 8.24
CA ILE A 50 -3.76 -13.23 6.92
C ILE A 50 -3.98 -14.73 6.74
N PRO A 51 -4.70 -15.17 5.66
CA PRO A 51 -4.85 -16.57 5.34
C PRO A 51 -3.49 -17.27 5.16
N HIS A 52 -3.38 -18.52 5.56
CA HIS A 52 -2.11 -19.26 5.49
C HIS A 52 -1.65 -19.51 4.04
N GLU A 53 -2.58 -19.50 3.08
CA GLU A 53 -2.28 -19.62 1.66
C GLU A 53 -1.81 -18.29 1.02
N ALA A 54 -1.96 -17.17 1.74
CA ALA A 54 -1.51 -15.88 1.26
C ALA A 54 0.01 -15.86 1.18
N ARG A 55 0.53 -15.43 0.03
CA ARG A 55 1.96 -15.45 -0.23
C ARG A 55 2.53 -14.03 -0.13
N LEU A 56 3.46 -13.80 0.78
CA LEU A 56 4.23 -12.56 0.83
C LEU A 56 5.01 -12.39 -0.47
N VAL A 57 4.78 -11.30 -1.20
CA VAL A 57 5.33 -11.11 -2.55
C VAL A 57 6.21 -9.89 -2.67
N ARG A 58 5.94 -8.86 -1.90
CA ARG A 58 6.65 -7.59 -1.91
C ARG A 58 6.54 -6.91 -0.55
N ARG A 59 7.43 -5.97 -0.33
CA ARG A 59 7.35 -5.02 0.77
C ARG A 59 7.42 -3.62 0.19
N GLY A 60 6.56 -2.72 0.64
CA GLY A 60 6.60 -1.31 0.28
C GLY A 60 7.22 -0.49 1.39
N LEU A 61 8.06 0.47 1.04
CA LEU A 61 8.68 1.40 1.96
C LEU A 61 8.52 2.82 1.44
N ASP A 62 7.91 3.66 2.27
CA ASP A 62 7.90 5.10 2.10
C ASP A 62 8.75 5.74 3.20
N PHE A 63 9.72 6.56 2.79
CA PHE A 63 10.64 7.19 3.73
C PHE A 63 10.00 8.45 4.32
N GLY A 64 9.99 8.55 5.63
CA GLY A 64 9.75 9.77 6.37
C GLY A 64 10.87 10.00 7.38
N TYR A 65 10.91 11.17 8.00
CA TYR A 65 11.91 11.46 9.02
C TYR A 65 11.31 12.24 10.20
N SER A 66 11.39 13.56 10.19
CA SER A 66 11.03 14.36 11.38
C SER A 66 9.52 14.56 11.54
N ASN A 67 8.83 14.90 10.47
CA ASN A 67 7.40 15.23 10.49
C ASN A 67 6.55 14.12 9.89
N ASP A 68 7.06 13.48 8.85
CA ASP A 68 6.36 12.41 8.16
C ASP A 68 6.86 11.04 8.66
N PRO A 69 5.97 10.08 8.85
CA PRO A 69 6.36 8.75 9.29
C PRO A 69 7.06 7.97 8.19
N THR A 70 8.07 7.19 8.55
CA THR A 70 8.50 6.09 7.71
C THR A 70 7.45 4.99 7.79
N VAL A 71 6.99 4.52 6.64
CA VAL A 71 5.97 3.48 6.53
C VAL A 71 6.54 2.25 5.85
N ILE A 72 6.35 1.09 6.47
CA ILE A 72 6.73 -0.21 5.93
C ILE A 72 5.49 -1.10 5.92
N VAL A 73 5.15 -1.65 4.75
CA VAL A 73 4.01 -2.57 4.58
C VAL A 73 4.43 -3.86 3.91
N ASP A 74 3.98 -4.98 4.44
CA ASP A 74 4.02 -6.27 3.76
C ASP A 74 2.84 -6.38 2.79
N ILE A 75 3.09 -6.93 1.60
CA ILE A 75 2.08 -7.13 0.56
C ILE A 75 2.03 -8.61 0.23
N TYR A 76 0.88 -9.21 0.49
CA TYR A 76 0.60 -10.62 0.20
C TYR A 76 -0.31 -10.73 -1.02
N GLU A 77 -0.03 -11.69 -1.88
CA GLU A 77 -0.94 -12.09 -2.96
C GLU A 77 -1.86 -13.21 -2.48
N TYR A 78 -3.17 -13.02 -2.63
CA TYR A 78 -4.18 -13.99 -2.22
C TYR A 78 -5.41 -13.92 -3.12
N ASN A 79 -5.83 -15.06 -3.67
CA ASN A 79 -7.05 -15.20 -4.51
C ASN A 79 -7.20 -14.11 -5.59
N GLY A 80 -6.10 -13.77 -6.28
CA GLY A 80 -6.09 -12.78 -7.36
C GLY A 80 -6.18 -11.32 -6.90
N GLY A 81 -6.12 -11.07 -5.59
CA GLY A 81 -6.03 -9.75 -4.95
C GLY A 81 -4.79 -9.63 -4.09
N PHE A 82 -4.75 -8.58 -3.28
CA PHE A 82 -3.65 -8.31 -2.35
C PHE A 82 -4.16 -8.06 -0.94
N ILE A 83 -3.35 -8.47 0.03
CA ILE A 83 -3.54 -8.16 1.45
C ILE A 83 -2.36 -7.31 1.88
N VAL A 84 -2.65 -6.19 2.53
CA VAL A 84 -1.67 -5.27 3.10
C VAL A 84 -1.60 -5.46 4.60
N ASP A 85 -0.39 -5.49 5.13
CA ASP A 85 -0.11 -5.63 6.55
C ASP A 85 0.97 -4.64 6.98
N GLU A 86 0.62 -3.73 7.90
CA GLU A 86 1.50 -2.68 8.38
C GLU A 86 2.57 -3.26 9.31
N LEU A 87 3.85 -3.08 8.96
CA LEU A 87 4.97 -3.45 9.81
C LEU A 87 5.45 -2.29 10.67
N ALA A 88 5.50 -1.09 10.11
CA ALA A 88 5.89 0.12 10.80
C ALA A 88 5.18 1.34 10.23
N HIS A 89 4.85 2.27 11.11
CA HIS A 89 4.38 3.62 10.81
C HIS A 89 4.92 4.52 11.92
N GLN A 90 6.12 5.07 11.74
CA GLN A 90 6.84 5.75 12.82
C GLN A 90 7.75 6.85 12.27
N THR A 91 7.79 8.00 12.94
CA THR A 91 8.73 9.08 12.67
C THR A 91 10.11 8.81 13.32
N GLY A 92 11.15 9.40 12.75
CA GLY A 92 12.49 9.41 13.34
C GLY A 92 13.25 8.07 13.23
N LEU A 93 12.83 7.15 12.37
CA LEU A 93 13.57 5.91 12.15
C LEU A 93 14.87 6.19 11.36
N SER A 94 16.00 5.72 11.89
CA SER A 94 17.25 5.66 11.13
C SER A 94 17.22 4.52 10.12
N ASN A 95 18.06 4.59 9.07
CA ASN A 95 18.20 3.54 8.07
C ASN A 95 18.57 2.17 8.69
N ARG A 96 19.36 2.18 9.77
CA ARG A 96 19.69 0.98 10.54
C ARG A 96 18.44 0.36 11.19
N GLN A 97 17.60 1.18 11.84
CA GLN A 97 16.36 0.70 12.46
C GLN A 97 15.38 0.16 11.42
N ILE A 98 15.26 0.84 10.27
CA ILE A 98 14.46 0.35 9.13
C ILE A 98 14.96 -1.04 8.68
N ALA A 99 16.28 -1.19 8.50
CA ALA A 99 16.88 -2.48 8.12
C ALA A 99 16.62 -3.56 9.16
N ASP A 100 16.72 -3.24 10.45
CA ASP A 100 16.51 -4.20 11.54
C ASP A 100 15.03 -4.65 11.62
N ILE A 101 14.06 -3.73 11.42
CA ILE A 101 12.64 -4.06 11.32
C ILE A 101 12.38 -5.04 10.18
N ILE A 102 12.93 -4.77 8.99
CA ILE A 102 12.75 -5.62 7.82
C ILE A 102 13.38 -7.00 8.04
N LYS A 103 14.59 -7.06 8.57
CA LYS A 103 15.33 -8.31 8.83
C LYS A 103 14.72 -9.16 9.92
N SER A 104 14.00 -8.58 10.87
CA SER A 104 13.29 -9.33 11.92
C SER A 104 12.20 -10.26 11.36
N ARG A 105 11.81 -10.09 10.09
CA ARG A 105 10.83 -10.95 9.41
C ARG A 105 11.42 -12.26 8.88
N GLU A 106 12.74 -12.42 8.94
CA GLU A 106 13.48 -13.63 8.51
C GLU A 106 13.19 -14.08 7.06
N ASP A 107 12.70 -13.16 6.23
CA ASP A 107 12.46 -13.35 4.80
C ASP A 107 13.45 -12.53 3.96
N ARG A 108 13.43 -12.72 2.65
CA ARG A 108 14.25 -11.99 1.68
C ARG A 108 13.40 -11.36 0.57
N VAL A 109 12.16 -11.07 0.89
CA VAL A 109 11.24 -10.42 -0.04
C VAL A 109 11.81 -9.08 -0.49
N LEU A 110 11.65 -8.79 -1.76
CA LEU A 110 12.09 -7.52 -2.34
C LEU A 110 11.30 -6.35 -1.74
N VAL A 111 12.03 -5.39 -1.20
CA VAL A 111 11.50 -4.10 -0.73
C VAL A 111 11.55 -3.11 -1.88
N MET A 112 10.43 -2.48 -2.18
CA MET A 112 10.34 -1.39 -3.15
C MET A 112 10.17 -0.07 -2.40
N ALA A 113 11.10 0.85 -2.59
CA ALA A 113 11.15 2.11 -1.86
C ALA A 113 11.04 3.32 -2.78
N ASP A 114 10.72 4.48 -2.20
CA ASP A 114 10.82 5.75 -2.91
C ASP A 114 12.25 5.98 -3.44
N SER A 115 12.39 6.18 -4.74
CA SER A 115 13.68 6.45 -5.38
C SER A 115 14.23 7.86 -5.13
N ALA A 116 13.49 8.74 -4.45
CA ALA A 116 13.98 10.06 -4.05
C ALA A 116 15.09 9.98 -3.00
N GLU A 117 15.22 8.84 -2.29
CA GLU A 117 16.19 8.61 -1.22
C GLU A 117 17.27 7.57 -1.58
N PRO A 118 18.07 7.76 -2.64
CA PRO A 118 19.00 6.75 -3.12
C PRO A 118 20.10 6.41 -2.08
N LYS A 119 20.54 7.38 -1.29
CA LYS A 119 21.52 7.16 -0.22
C LYS A 119 20.99 6.24 0.88
N SER A 120 19.73 6.43 1.26
CA SER A 120 19.05 5.59 2.26
C SER A 120 18.88 4.16 1.73
N ILE A 121 18.53 4.02 0.44
CA ILE A 121 18.41 2.71 -0.22
C ILE A 121 19.75 1.98 -0.22
N ASP A 122 20.83 2.65 -0.62
CA ASP A 122 22.18 2.07 -0.66
C ASP A 122 22.67 1.64 0.75
N GLU A 123 22.43 2.47 1.76
CA GLU A 123 22.79 2.17 3.14
C GLU A 123 22.00 0.96 3.67
N ILE A 124 20.68 0.92 3.48
CA ILE A 124 19.81 -0.18 3.89
C ILE A 124 20.19 -1.48 3.17
N SER A 125 20.52 -1.39 1.88
CA SER A 125 21.06 -2.53 1.11
C SER A 125 22.37 -3.02 1.69
N GLY A 126 23.25 -2.11 2.12
CA GLY A 126 24.51 -2.44 2.81
C GLY A 126 24.31 -3.22 4.12
N TYR A 127 23.17 -3.07 4.78
CA TYR A 127 22.79 -3.88 5.94
C TYR A 127 22.21 -5.27 5.57
N GLY A 128 22.19 -5.62 4.27
CA GLY A 128 21.77 -6.94 3.78
C GLY A 128 20.28 -7.05 3.47
N VAL A 129 19.56 -5.96 3.34
CA VAL A 129 18.16 -5.92 2.89
C VAL A 129 18.12 -5.95 1.37
N ASN A 130 17.23 -6.78 0.81
CA ASN A 130 16.96 -6.81 -0.62
C ASN A 130 16.01 -5.65 -0.99
N ILE A 131 16.55 -4.48 -1.31
CA ILE A 131 15.81 -3.24 -1.55
C ILE A 131 16.19 -2.59 -2.87
N MET A 132 15.22 -1.96 -3.53
CA MET A 132 15.46 -1.11 -4.70
C MET A 132 14.46 0.05 -4.77
N GLY A 133 14.87 1.13 -5.41
CA GLY A 133 14.01 2.28 -5.69
C GLY A 133 13.04 2.01 -6.84
N VAL A 134 11.84 2.57 -6.75
CA VAL A 134 10.85 2.51 -7.83
C VAL A 134 11.23 3.44 -8.97
N ALA A 135 11.04 3.01 -10.21
CA ALA A 135 11.17 3.90 -11.35
C ALA A 135 10.03 4.94 -11.33
N LYS A 136 10.40 6.23 -11.28
CA LYS A 136 9.46 7.34 -11.35
C LYS A 136 9.51 7.98 -12.74
N GLY A 137 8.35 8.30 -13.28
CA GLY A 137 8.18 9.01 -14.54
C GLY A 137 6.96 9.93 -14.48
N ALA A 138 6.77 10.75 -15.51
CA ALA A 138 5.57 11.57 -15.61
C ALA A 138 4.32 10.71 -15.53
N GLY A 139 3.36 11.07 -14.67
CA GLY A 139 2.11 10.32 -14.46
C GLY A 139 2.24 9.04 -13.64
N SER A 140 3.43 8.70 -13.09
CA SER A 140 3.63 7.47 -12.32
C SER A 140 2.74 7.36 -11.08
N VAL A 141 2.39 8.50 -10.47
CA VAL A 141 1.47 8.54 -9.30
C VAL A 141 0.07 8.08 -9.72
N GLN A 142 -0.50 8.68 -10.77
CA GLN A 142 -1.84 8.35 -11.27
C GLN A 142 -1.89 6.91 -11.77
N GLN A 143 -0.87 6.46 -12.51
CA GLN A 143 -0.78 5.07 -12.99
C GLN A 143 -0.71 4.09 -11.83
N GLY A 144 0.07 4.40 -10.78
CA GLY A 144 0.16 3.58 -9.59
C GLY A 144 -1.15 3.55 -8.80
N ILE A 145 -1.84 4.68 -8.67
CA ILE A 145 -3.18 4.75 -8.04
C ILE A 145 -4.16 3.89 -8.82
N GLN A 146 -4.23 4.03 -10.15
CA GLN A 146 -5.11 3.25 -11.01
C GLN A 146 -4.81 1.74 -10.87
N PHE A 147 -3.52 1.36 -10.84
CA PHE A 147 -3.15 -0.04 -10.65
C PHE A 147 -3.72 -0.61 -9.34
N VAL A 148 -3.65 0.13 -8.24
CA VAL A 148 -4.20 -0.29 -6.94
C VAL A 148 -5.73 -0.34 -6.99
N GLN A 149 -6.39 0.65 -7.62
CA GLN A 149 -7.84 0.69 -7.79
C GLN A 149 -8.40 -0.52 -8.56
N ASP A 150 -7.62 -1.02 -9.54
CA ASP A 150 -8.00 -2.17 -10.36
C ASP A 150 -7.85 -3.51 -9.62
N LYS A 151 -7.36 -3.51 -8.39
CA LYS A 151 -7.13 -4.73 -7.61
C LYS A 151 -8.10 -4.86 -6.45
N ARG A 152 -8.47 -6.11 -6.16
CA ARG A 152 -9.13 -6.41 -4.90
C ARG A 152 -8.11 -6.28 -3.78
N MET A 153 -8.35 -5.37 -2.85
CA MET A 153 -7.47 -5.07 -1.75
C MET A 153 -8.10 -5.44 -0.42
N SER A 154 -7.31 -6.02 0.45
CA SER A 154 -7.65 -6.22 1.86
C SER A 154 -6.54 -5.63 2.73
N VAL A 155 -6.88 -5.26 3.96
CA VAL A 155 -5.93 -4.75 4.94
C VAL A 155 -6.17 -5.43 6.28
N THR A 156 -5.12 -5.80 6.99
CA THR A 156 -5.25 -6.44 8.30
C THR A 156 -5.80 -5.45 9.34
N ALA A 157 -6.68 -5.91 10.23
CA ALA A 157 -7.30 -5.07 11.25
C ALA A 157 -6.27 -4.40 12.18
N ARG A 158 -5.08 -5.02 12.37
CA ARG A 158 -3.98 -4.46 13.16
C ARG A 158 -3.27 -3.28 12.48
N SER A 159 -3.44 -3.08 11.18
CA SER A 159 -2.84 -2.00 10.37
C SER A 159 -3.61 -0.68 10.57
N VAL A 160 -3.71 -0.22 11.82
CA VAL A 160 -4.60 0.88 12.21
C VAL A 160 -4.28 2.20 11.51
N ASN A 161 -2.99 2.51 11.29
CA ASN A 161 -2.58 3.73 10.59
C ASN A 161 -2.90 3.62 9.09
N THR A 162 -2.61 2.48 8.47
CA THR A 162 -2.95 2.22 7.07
C THR A 162 -4.46 2.31 6.85
N ILE A 163 -5.29 1.74 7.75
CA ILE A 163 -6.75 1.84 7.69
C ILE A 163 -7.21 3.30 7.81
N ARG A 164 -6.62 4.07 8.74
CA ARG A 164 -6.92 5.49 8.90
C ARG A 164 -6.60 6.27 7.63
N CYS A 165 -5.41 6.04 7.05
CA CYS A 165 -5.00 6.70 5.82
C CYS A 165 -5.87 6.29 4.64
N TYR A 166 -6.14 5.00 4.45
CA TYR A 166 -7.05 4.49 3.42
C TYR A 166 -8.43 5.15 3.45
N ARG A 167 -8.99 5.34 4.64
CA ARG A 167 -10.31 5.96 4.81
C ARG A 167 -10.32 7.45 4.47
N ASN A 168 -9.18 8.12 4.57
CA ASN A 168 -9.02 9.57 4.44
C ASN A 168 -8.21 10.01 3.20
N TYR A 169 -7.76 9.09 2.35
CA TYR A 169 -6.99 9.41 1.16
C TYR A 169 -7.90 9.91 0.05
N LEU A 170 -7.80 11.21 -0.25
CA LEU A 170 -8.73 11.94 -1.09
C LEU A 170 -8.01 12.59 -2.27
N TRP A 171 -8.76 12.79 -3.34
CA TRP A 171 -8.37 13.70 -4.40
C TRP A 171 -8.46 15.15 -3.91
N LYS A 172 -7.53 16.01 -4.36
CA LYS A 172 -7.63 17.45 -4.16
C LYS A 172 -8.89 18.00 -4.80
N THR A 173 -9.38 19.09 -4.25
CA THR A 173 -10.49 19.87 -4.85
C THR A 173 -10.02 21.28 -5.12
N ASP A 174 -10.52 21.88 -6.20
CA ASP A 174 -10.31 23.30 -6.48
C ASP A 174 -11.20 24.19 -5.59
N LYS A 175 -11.08 25.50 -5.75
CA LYS A 175 -11.86 26.50 -4.97
C LYS A 175 -13.38 26.39 -5.20
N ASN A 176 -13.80 25.76 -6.28
CA ASN A 176 -15.21 25.59 -6.66
C ASN A 176 -15.76 24.20 -6.22
N GLY A 177 -14.94 23.40 -5.50
CA GLY A 177 -15.29 22.06 -5.07
C GLY A 177 -15.14 20.98 -6.15
N LYS A 178 -14.57 21.30 -7.32
CA LYS A 178 -14.31 20.33 -8.38
C LYS A 178 -13.12 19.44 -7.99
N VAL A 179 -13.31 18.14 -8.05
CA VAL A 179 -12.27 17.14 -7.81
C VAL A 179 -11.20 17.24 -8.91
N LEU A 180 -9.95 17.36 -8.47
CA LEU A 180 -8.76 17.33 -9.33
C LEU A 180 -8.21 15.90 -9.40
N ASN A 181 -7.54 15.55 -10.50
CA ASN A 181 -6.89 14.26 -10.63
C ASN A 181 -5.48 14.29 -9.99
N GLU A 182 -5.40 14.78 -8.76
CA GLU A 182 -4.19 14.91 -7.95
C GLU A 182 -4.53 14.51 -6.51
N PRO A 183 -3.80 13.56 -5.89
CA PRO A 183 -4.07 13.16 -4.51
C PRO A 183 -3.62 14.24 -3.52
N GLU A 184 -4.30 14.31 -2.37
CA GLU A 184 -3.82 15.06 -1.22
C GLU A 184 -2.61 14.37 -0.59
N HIS A 185 -1.66 15.16 -0.09
CA HIS A 185 -0.50 14.63 0.62
C HIS A 185 -0.86 14.13 2.04
N THR A 186 -1.88 14.73 2.66
CA THR A 186 -2.34 14.27 3.97
C THR A 186 -2.88 12.84 3.84
N PHE A 187 -2.41 11.93 4.68
CA PHE A 187 -2.75 10.49 4.65
C PHE A 187 -2.21 9.72 3.43
N SER A 188 -1.17 10.22 2.75
CA SER A 188 -0.60 9.54 1.58
C SER A 188 0.41 8.45 1.93
N ASP A 189 1.16 8.56 3.04
CA ASP A 189 2.36 7.76 3.29
C ASP A 189 2.13 6.23 3.17
N PRO A 190 1.15 5.59 3.85
CA PRO A 190 0.88 4.17 3.64
C PRO A 190 0.38 3.85 2.23
N MET A 191 -0.35 4.77 1.59
CA MET A 191 -0.85 4.59 0.23
C MET A 191 0.30 4.63 -0.79
N ASP A 192 1.29 5.48 -0.54
CA ASP A 192 2.51 5.58 -1.34
C ASP A 192 3.40 4.35 -1.14
N ALA A 193 3.59 3.88 0.10
CA ALA A 193 4.30 2.64 0.38
C ALA A 193 3.66 1.44 -0.36
N ILE A 194 2.33 1.32 -0.34
CA ILE A 194 1.60 0.28 -1.08
C ILE A 194 1.83 0.41 -2.58
N ARG A 195 1.71 1.61 -3.11
CA ARG A 195 1.92 1.92 -4.52
C ARG A 195 3.34 1.59 -4.97
N TYR A 196 4.35 1.89 -4.14
CA TYR A 196 5.74 1.49 -4.39
C TYR A 196 5.90 -0.02 -4.39
N GLY A 197 5.41 -0.69 -3.38
CA GLY A 197 5.49 -2.15 -3.26
C GLY A 197 4.86 -2.88 -4.44
N LEU A 198 3.77 -2.34 -5.00
CA LEU A 198 3.07 -2.90 -6.16
C LEU A 198 3.62 -2.41 -7.51
N ASN A 199 4.57 -1.45 -7.52
CA ASN A 199 5.15 -0.94 -8.76
C ASN A 199 5.78 -2.06 -9.61
N GLY A 200 5.32 -2.18 -10.86
CA GLY A 200 5.79 -3.20 -11.78
C GLY A 200 5.51 -4.65 -11.35
N TYR A 201 4.70 -4.87 -10.32
CA TYR A 201 4.32 -6.22 -9.92
C TYR A 201 3.34 -6.82 -10.94
N ARG A 202 3.65 -8.05 -11.37
CA ARG A 202 2.76 -8.84 -12.23
C ARG A 202 2.24 -10.01 -11.43
N THR A 203 0.92 -10.08 -11.23
CA THR A 203 0.28 -11.24 -10.62
C THR A 203 0.60 -12.48 -11.44
N ARG A 204 0.94 -13.57 -10.77
CA ARG A 204 1.05 -14.85 -11.48
C ARG A 204 -0.37 -15.26 -11.91
N PRO A 205 -0.55 -15.75 -13.14
CA PRO A 205 -1.86 -16.30 -13.52
C PRO A 205 -2.23 -17.39 -12.50
N ASN A 206 -3.46 -17.33 -12.00
CA ASN A 206 -4.03 -18.38 -11.16
C ASN A 206 -4.01 -19.68 -11.98
N THR A 207 -2.96 -20.47 -11.84
CA THR A 207 -3.01 -21.85 -12.31
C THR A 207 -3.90 -22.57 -11.32
N PRO A 208 -5.05 -23.12 -11.72
CA PRO A 208 -5.89 -23.88 -10.80
C PRO A 208 -5.02 -24.89 -10.09
N SER A 209 -5.06 -24.90 -8.75
CA SER A 209 -4.38 -25.89 -7.92
C SER A 209 -5.07 -27.25 -8.12
N GLY A 210 -4.73 -27.94 -9.20
CA GLY A 210 -5.37 -29.18 -9.60
C GLY A 210 -4.70 -29.92 -10.76
N ILE A 211 -3.70 -29.29 -11.39
CA ILE A 211 -2.87 -30.04 -12.35
C ILE A 211 -1.73 -30.65 -11.56
N SER A 212 -1.88 -31.92 -11.19
CA SER A 212 -0.82 -32.70 -10.54
C SER A 212 0.47 -32.59 -11.35
N ASP A 213 1.64 -32.63 -10.67
CA ASP A 213 2.95 -32.59 -11.34
C ASP A 213 3.08 -33.67 -12.42
N GLN A 214 2.33 -34.76 -12.34
CA GLN A 214 2.22 -35.78 -13.37
C GLN A 214 1.60 -35.25 -14.66
N ARG A 215 0.55 -34.43 -14.57
CA ARG A 215 -0.10 -33.82 -15.75
C ARG A 215 0.75 -32.75 -16.38
N ARG A 216 1.55 -32.00 -15.60
CA ARG A 216 2.55 -31.05 -16.12
C ARG A 216 3.63 -31.77 -16.93
N LYS A 217 4.15 -32.88 -16.39
CA LYS A 217 5.15 -33.71 -17.08
C LYS A 217 4.59 -34.35 -18.36
N GLN A 218 3.31 -34.72 -18.37
CA GLN A 218 2.65 -35.28 -19.53
C GLN A 218 2.42 -34.26 -20.66
N ILE A 219 1.99 -33.03 -20.31
CA ILE A 219 1.83 -31.91 -21.27
C ILE A 219 3.20 -31.51 -21.85
N GLN A 220 4.24 -31.50 -21.04
CA GLN A 220 5.59 -31.16 -21.47
C GLN A 220 6.17 -32.23 -22.42
N ARG A 221 5.89 -33.51 -22.17
CA ARG A 221 6.28 -34.63 -23.07
C ARG A 221 5.51 -34.61 -24.39
N SER A 222 4.21 -34.30 -24.41
CA SER A 222 3.42 -34.23 -25.66
C SER A 222 3.83 -33.05 -26.55
N ARG A 223 4.33 -31.95 -25.98
CA ARG A 223 4.87 -30.83 -26.76
C ARG A 223 6.21 -31.15 -27.38
N TYR A 224 7.06 -31.93 -26.73
CA TYR A 224 8.35 -32.36 -27.29
C TYR A 224 8.18 -33.41 -28.42
N SER A 225 7.19 -34.28 -28.37
CA SER A 225 6.93 -35.27 -29.42
C SER A 225 6.32 -34.69 -30.70
N ALA A 226 5.66 -33.52 -30.59
CA ALA A 226 5.04 -32.83 -31.75
C ALA A 226 6.05 -31.96 -32.55
N THR A 227 7.27 -31.77 -32.04
CA THR A 227 8.30 -30.94 -32.72
C THR A 227 9.37 -31.76 -33.43
N VAL A 228 9.26 -33.09 -33.44
CA VAL A 228 10.24 -34.04 -34.01
C VAL A 228 9.61 -34.93 -35.12
N SER A 229 8.45 -34.50 -35.63
CA SER A 229 7.79 -35.15 -36.79
C SER A 229 7.81 -34.25 -38.01
#